data_a26520f6ab167e74fe11bbf07a1ae35e
#
_entry.id   a26520f6ab167e74fe11bbf07a1ae35e
#
_cell.length_a   1.000
_cell.length_b   1.000
_cell.length_c   1.000
_cell.angle_alpha   90.00
_cell.angle_beta   90.00
_cell.angle_gamma   90.00
#
_symmetry.space_group_name_H-M   'P 1'
#
loop_
_entity.id
_entity.type
_entity.pdbx_description
1 polymer ?
#
loop_
_entity_poly.entity_id
_entity_poly.type
_entity_poly.pdbx_seq_one_letter_code
_entity_poly.pdbx_strand_id
1 'polypeptide(L)'
;MEAIATAFAVDVPSVALLVLPSSSPLQRAVHELRELGVNAFGLDLHSGTAGRSHLLSGGEVVSENPTLLVSTHATTRGLDLPELTHVFILGIPEGPKVNGRSVDAYVHIAGRVGRFGRGGKVITVVEDDEKDEEAEKVVSEGSKMKRILGRLEITPVRFEPFD
;
A
#
# COMPACT_ATOMS: atom_id res chain seq x y z
N MET A 1 -6.11 -9.88 0.27
CA MET A 1 -4.95 -9.87 1.20
C MET A 1 -3.85 -10.85 0.82
N GLU A 2 -4.14 -11.99 0.20
CA GLU A 2 -3.13 -12.98 -0.20
C GLU A 2 -2.01 -12.40 -1.08
N ALA A 3 -2.35 -11.60 -2.10
CA ALA A 3 -1.36 -10.96 -2.96
C ALA A 3 -0.41 -10.02 -2.19
N ILE A 4 -0.93 -9.30 -1.20
CA ILE A 4 -0.13 -8.45 -0.31
C ILE A 4 0.81 -9.31 0.55
N ALA A 5 0.28 -10.37 1.17
CA ALA A 5 1.08 -11.27 2.00
C ALA A 5 2.19 -11.96 1.18
N THR A 6 1.88 -12.37 -0.04
CA THR A 6 2.86 -12.97 -0.96
C THR A 6 3.96 -11.97 -1.34
N ALA A 7 3.59 -10.76 -1.73
CA ALA A 7 4.55 -9.72 -2.09
C ALA A 7 5.44 -9.33 -0.90
N PHE A 8 4.86 -9.26 0.30
CA PHE A 8 5.59 -9.02 1.54
C PHE A 8 6.60 -10.14 1.85
N ALA A 9 6.23 -11.39 1.63
CA ALA A 9 7.08 -12.55 1.89
C ALA A 9 8.23 -12.71 0.87
N VAL A 10 8.00 -12.31 -0.37
CA VAL A 10 9.02 -12.40 -1.44
C VAL A 10 10.12 -11.38 -1.28
N ASP A 11 9.79 -10.19 -0.84
CA ASP A 11 10.75 -9.09 -0.64
C ASP A 11 10.51 -8.47 0.75
N VAL A 12 11.03 -9.15 1.74
CA VAL A 12 10.74 -8.86 3.16
C VAL A 12 11.29 -7.50 3.57
N PRO A 13 10.42 -6.51 3.82
CA PRO A 13 10.84 -5.20 4.30
C PRO A 13 11.07 -5.20 5.80
N SER A 14 11.88 -4.28 6.30
CA SER A 14 11.96 -4.04 7.74
C SER A 14 10.66 -3.41 8.25
N VAL A 15 10.25 -2.31 7.64
CA VAL A 15 8.93 -1.69 7.87
C VAL A 15 8.30 -1.32 6.54
N ALA A 16 7.07 -1.74 6.35
CA ALA A 16 6.26 -1.40 5.18
C ALA A 16 4.93 -0.79 5.60
N LEU A 17 4.34 -0.04 4.70
CA LEU A 17 3.00 0.51 4.83
C LEU A 17 2.08 -0.11 3.80
N LEU A 18 0.92 -0.60 4.22
CA LEU A 18 -0.20 -0.93 3.34
C LEU A 18 -1.26 0.16 3.44
N VAL A 19 -1.61 0.74 2.32
CA VAL A 19 -2.68 1.74 2.23
C VAL A 19 -3.91 1.11 1.58
N LEU A 20 -5.00 1.09 2.33
CA LEU A 20 -6.29 0.58 1.91
C LEU A 20 -7.20 1.72 1.41
N PRO A 21 -8.18 1.44 0.55
CA PRO A 21 -9.26 2.39 0.27
C PRO A 21 -9.92 2.88 1.57
N SER A 22 -10.34 4.14 1.60
CA SER A 22 -10.90 4.77 2.81
C SER A 22 -12.15 4.08 3.37
N SER A 23 -12.88 3.37 2.52
CA SER A 23 -14.06 2.58 2.90
C SER A 23 -13.75 1.17 3.40
N SER A 24 -12.49 0.74 3.35
CA SER A 24 -12.10 -0.62 3.73
C SER A 24 -12.10 -0.79 5.25
N PRO A 25 -12.61 -1.93 5.75
CA PRO A 25 -12.57 -2.23 7.17
C PRO A 25 -11.15 -2.59 7.61
N LEU A 26 -10.46 -1.64 8.22
CA LEU A 26 -9.06 -1.75 8.63
C LEU A 26 -8.79 -2.99 9.50
N GLN A 27 -9.60 -3.21 10.51
CA GLN A 27 -9.39 -4.31 11.46
C GLN A 27 -9.54 -5.69 10.83
N ARG A 28 -10.44 -5.80 9.86
CA ARG A 28 -10.60 -7.04 9.09
C ARG A 28 -9.37 -7.33 8.24
N ALA A 29 -8.85 -6.32 7.58
CA ALA A 29 -7.62 -6.47 6.77
C ALA A 29 -6.42 -6.87 7.63
N VAL A 30 -6.27 -6.26 8.80
CA VAL A 30 -5.21 -6.64 9.77
C VAL A 30 -5.38 -8.09 10.23
N HIS A 31 -6.60 -8.51 10.52
CA HIS A 31 -6.87 -9.89 10.93
C HIS A 31 -6.53 -10.89 9.82
N GLU A 32 -7.00 -10.65 8.60
CA GLU A 32 -6.69 -11.50 7.45
C GLU A 32 -5.19 -11.62 7.18
N LEU A 33 -4.45 -10.51 7.28
CA LEU A 33 -3.00 -10.52 7.12
C LEU A 33 -2.28 -11.33 8.20
N ARG A 34 -2.74 -11.23 9.44
CA ARG A 34 -2.21 -12.03 10.56
C ARG A 34 -2.48 -13.52 10.37
N GLU A 35 -3.65 -13.89 9.89
CA GLU A 35 -3.99 -15.28 9.52
C GLU A 35 -3.07 -15.83 8.43
N LEU A 36 -2.59 -14.96 7.54
CA LEU A 36 -1.61 -15.29 6.50
C LEU A 36 -0.15 -15.24 6.99
N GLY A 37 0.07 -15.05 8.27
CA GLY A 37 1.40 -15.04 8.89
C GLY A 37 2.15 -13.72 8.81
N VAL A 38 1.50 -12.63 8.40
CA VAL A 38 2.11 -11.29 8.35
C VAL A 38 1.97 -10.59 9.68
N ASN A 39 3.07 -10.03 10.18
CA ASN A 39 3.07 -9.20 11.38
C ASN A 39 2.47 -7.82 11.08
N ALA A 40 1.14 -7.73 11.10
CA ALA A 40 0.39 -6.54 10.69
C ALA A 40 -0.18 -5.77 11.87
N PHE A 41 -0.08 -4.43 11.81
CA PHE A 41 -0.63 -3.50 12.80
C PHE A 41 -1.45 -2.41 12.12
N GLY A 42 -2.68 -2.20 12.60
CA GLY A 42 -3.54 -1.12 12.14
C GLY A 42 -3.12 0.23 12.71
N LEU A 43 -3.02 1.23 11.86
CA LEU A 43 -2.85 2.63 12.23
C LEU A 43 -4.19 3.32 12.12
N ASP A 44 -4.79 3.59 13.26
CA ASP A 44 -6.03 4.34 13.39
C ASP A 44 -5.76 5.67 14.08
N LEU A 45 -6.46 6.73 13.67
CA LEU A 45 -6.40 8.04 14.33
C LEU A 45 -6.85 7.97 15.80
N HIS A 46 -7.66 6.97 16.13
CA HIS A 46 -8.20 6.76 17.47
C HIS A 46 -7.40 5.77 18.32
N SER A 47 -6.52 4.97 17.73
CA SER A 47 -5.61 4.14 18.49
C SER A 47 -4.58 5.04 19.17
N GLY A 48 -4.67 5.10 20.49
CA GLY A 48 -3.80 5.94 21.30
C GLY A 48 -2.30 5.71 21.00
N THR A 49 -1.50 6.66 21.41
CA THR A 49 -0.05 6.74 21.19
C THR A 49 0.76 5.49 21.60
N ALA A 50 0.18 4.58 22.38
CA ALA A 50 0.87 3.38 22.87
C ALA A 50 1.31 2.40 21.75
N GLY A 51 0.55 2.26 20.67
CA GLY A 51 0.97 1.46 19.51
C GLY A 51 1.94 2.18 18.58
N ARG A 52 1.97 3.51 18.64
CA ARG A 52 2.86 4.34 17.82
C ARG A 52 4.25 4.49 18.42
N SER A 53 4.37 4.41 19.74
CA SER A 53 5.64 4.64 20.43
C SER A 53 6.70 3.60 20.08
N HIS A 54 6.31 2.36 19.80
CA HIS A 54 7.22 1.33 19.30
C HIS A 54 7.78 1.61 17.90
N LEU A 55 7.03 2.34 17.09
CA LEU A 55 7.34 2.59 15.68
C LEU A 55 7.93 3.97 15.44
N LEU A 56 7.63 4.93 16.33
CA LEU A 56 8.02 6.33 16.20
C LEU A 56 9.20 6.72 17.12
N SER A 57 9.53 5.91 18.08
CA SER A 57 10.53 6.25 19.09
C SER A 57 11.99 5.96 18.72
N GLY A 58 12.33 5.95 17.44
CA GLY A 58 13.72 5.81 17.00
C GLY A 58 14.41 4.51 17.49
N GLY A 59 13.63 3.59 18.04
CA GLY A 59 14.08 2.24 18.28
C GLY A 59 14.47 1.65 16.94
N GLU A 60 15.65 1.10 16.82
CA GLU A 60 16.03 0.29 15.68
C GLU A 60 14.88 -0.66 15.40
N VAL A 61 14.22 -0.46 14.27
CA VAL A 61 13.29 -1.45 13.76
C VAL A 61 14.12 -2.68 13.52
N VAL A 62 14.04 -3.58 14.46
CA VAL A 62 14.88 -4.77 14.45
C VAL A 62 14.52 -5.55 13.21
N SER A 63 15.46 -5.70 12.32
CA SER A 63 15.33 -6.46 11.07
C SER A 63 14.86 -7.92 11.27
N GLU A 64 14.85 -8.37 12.52
CA GLU A 64 14.40 -9.70 12.92
C GLU A 64 12.88 -9.86 12.95
N ASN A 65 12.11 -8.78 12.91
CA ASN A 65 10.66 -8.85 12.92
C ASN A 65 10.03 -7.89 11.89
N PRO A 66 10.00 -8.27 10.61
CA PRO A 66 9.41 -7.47 9.56
C PRO A 66 7.97 -7.09 9.89
N THR A 67 7.63 -5.82 9.76
CA THR A 67 6.35 -5.26 10.18
C THR A 67 5.62 -4.61 9.03
N LEU A 68 4.34 -4.92 8.88
CA LEU A 68 3.42 -4.26 7.95
C LEU A 68 2.46 -3.37 8.73
N LEU A 69 2.59 -2.07 8.55
CA LEU A 69 1.64 -1.09 9.05
C LEU A 69 0.48 -0.99 8.08
N VAL A 70 -0.74 -1.03 8.57
CA VAL A 70 -1.96 -0.97 7.75
C VAL A 70 -2.72 0.30 8.06
N SER A 71 -2.97 1.10 7.06
CA SER A 71 -3.68 2.37 7.15
C SER A 71 -4.68 2.52 6.02
N THR A 72 -5.59 3.44 6.15
CA THR A 72 -6.45 3.87 5.06
C THR A 72 -5.89 5.14 4.40
N HIS A 73 -6.39 5.44 3.22
CA HIS A 73 -6.05 6.66 2.49
C HIS A 73 -6.25 7.94 3.31
N ALA A 74 -7.40 8.03 3.98
CA ALA A 74 -7.74 9.17 4.81
C ALA A 74 -6.78 9.33 6.00
N THR A 75 -6.44 8.22 6.65
CA THR A 75 -5.55 8.22 7.83
C THR A 75 -4.10 8.49 7.46
N THR A 76 -3.64 7.99 6.31
CA THR A 76 -2.25 8.16 5.86
C THR A 76 -1.86 9.63 5.69
N ARG A 77 -2.78 10.51 5.31
CA ARG A 77 -2.52 11.94 5.15
C ARG A 77 -2.12 12.65 6.43
N GLY A 78 -2.63 12.22 7.57
CA GLY A 78 -2.38 12.82 8.88
C GLY A 78 -1.23 12.18 9.67
N LEU A 79 -0.58 11.16 9.12
CA LEU A 79 0.47 10.42 9.81
C LEU A 79 1.86 10.93 9.45
N ASP A 80 2.64 11.20 10.48
CA ASP A 80 4.09 11.30 10.37
C ASP A 80 4.66 9.88 10.57
N LEU A 81 5.11 9.29 9.47
CA LEU A 81 5.60 7.93 9.46
C LEU A 81 7.13 7.90 9.40
N PRO A 82 7.74 6.90 10.05
CA PRO A 82 9.16 6.68 9.91
C PRO A 82 9.51 6.36 8.45
N GLU A 83 10.79 6.35 8.16
CA GLU A 83 11.28 5.98 6.85
C GLU A 83 10.87 4.55 6.49
N LEU A 84 10.15 4.44 5.39
CA LEU A 84 9.65 3.18 4.86
C LEU A 84 10.49 2.73 3.66
N THR A 85 10.71 1.44 3.55
CA THR A 85 11.35 0.84 2.38
C THR A 85 10.34 0.41 1.33
N HIS A 86 9.14 0.04 1.74
CA HIS A 86 8.07 -0.45 0.88
C HIS A 86 6.75 0.20 1.22
N VAL A 87 5.99 0.55 0.19
CA VAL A 87 4.59 0.94 0.30
C VAL A 87 3.77 0.04 -0.61
N PHE A 88 2.77 -0.60 -0.03
CA PHE A 88 1.77 -1.38 -0.73
C PHE A 88 0.49 -0.55 -0.86
N ILE A 89 -0.10 -0.52 -2.03
CA ILE A 89 -1.35 0.19 -2.29
C ILE A 89 -2.36 -0.82 -2.80
N LEU A 90 -3.51 -0.92 -2.14
CA LEU A 90 -4.61 -1.76 -2.59
C LEU A 90 -5.65 -0.92 -3.34
N GLY A 91 -5.88 -1.26 -4.60
CA GLY A 91 -6.84 -0.56 -5.45
C GLY A 91 -6.37 0.79 -5.96
N ILE A 92 -7.32 1.58 -6.47
CA ILE A 92 -7.07 2.92 -6.99
C ILE A 92 -7.28 3.95 -5.90
N PRO A 93 -6.29 4.81 -5.64
CA PRO A 93 -6.46 5.92 -4.71
C PRO A 93 -7.59 6.88 -5.14
N GLU A 94 -8.41 7.31 -4.17
CA GLU A 94 -9.46 8.33 -4.34
C GLU A 94 -10.54 8.01 -5.39
N GLY A 95 -11.00 6.76 -5.42
CA GLY A 95 -12.24 6.41 -6.06
C GLY A 95 -12.16 5.93 -7.49
N PRO A 96 -13.33 5.77 -8.17
CA PRO A 96 -13.40 5.00 -9.42
C PRO A 96 -12.91 5.75 -10.65
N LYS A 97 -12.68 7.07 -10.56
CA LYS A 97 -12.27 7.91 -11.67
C LYS A 97 -10.81 8.32 -11.57
N VAL A 98 -10.08 8.23 -12.69
CA VAL A 98 -8.74 8.80 -12.79
C VAL A 98 -8.86 10.30 -13.05
N ASN A 99 -8.50 11.10 -12.06
CA ASN A 99 -8.48 12.57 -12.14
C ASN A 99 -7.25 13.11 -11.38
N GLY A 100 -7.15 14.42 -11.25
CA GLY A 100 -6.06 15.06 -10.50
C GLY A 100 -5.96 14.58 -9.06
N ARG A 101 -7.09 14.29 -8.40
CA ARG A 101 -7.10 13.80 -7.00
C ARG A 101 -6.51 12.41 -6.86
N SER A 102 -6.78 11.49 -7.78
CA SER A 102 -6.22 10.14 -7.75
C SER A 102 -4.72 10.15 -8.04
N VAL A 103 -4.26 11.01 -8.92
CA VAL A 103 -2.83 11.22 -9.19
C VAL A 103 -2.13 11.81 -7.98
N ASP A 104 -2.65 12.89 -7.40
CA ASP A 104 -2.10 13.52 -6.20
C ASP A 104 -2.07 12.56 -5.01
N ALA A 105 -3.12 11.79 -4.82
CA ALA A 105 -3.20 10.78 -3.78
C ALA A 105 -2.13 9.69 -3.95
N TYR A 106 -1.93 9.20 -5.17
CA TYR A 106 -0.86 8.25 -5.46
C TYR A 106 0.52 8.83 -5.15
N VAL A 107 0.82 10.05 -5.62
CA VAL A 107 2.09 10.73 -5.37
C VAL A 107 2.34 10.91 -3.87
N HIS A 108 1.31 11.30 -3.13
CA HIS A 108 1.40 11.50 -1.69
C HIS A 108 1.73 10.21 -0.94
N ILE A 109 1.12 9.10 -1.33
CA ILE A 109 1.39 7.79 -0.74
C ILE A 109 2.75 7.28 -1.17
N ALA A 110 3.04 7.29 -2.47
CA ALA A 110 4.31 6.81 -3.02
C ALA A 110 5.52 7.61 -2.48
N GLY A 111 5.33 8.89 -2.19
CA GLY A 111 6.34 9.76 -1.60
C GLY A 111 6.72 9.42 -0.15
N ARG A 112 6.12 8.39 0.45
CA ARG A 112 6.52 7.88 1.77
C ARG A 112 7.77 7.02 1.73
N VAL A 113 8.23 6.60 0.56
CA VAL A 113 9.47 5.86 0.33
C VAL A 113 10.47 6.68 -0.48
N GLY A 114 11.72 6.28 -0.46
CA GLY A 114 12.75 6.87 -1.31
C GLY A 114 13.21 8.27 -0.89
N ARG A 115 12.99 8.67 0.35
CA ARG A 115 13.44 9.96 0.88
C ARG A 115 14.95 9.97 1.13
N PHE A 116 15.56 11.15 1.02
CA PHE A 116 17.00 11.37 1.29
C PHE A 116 17.95 10.51 0.44
N GLY A 117 17.57 10.23 -0.82
CA GLY A 117 18.38 9.45 -1.74
C GLY A 117 18.44 7.95 -1.47
N ARG A 118 17.59 7.45 -0.55
CA ARG A 118 17.44 6.03 -0.30
C ARG A 118 16.43 5.41 -1.25
N GLY A 119 16.71 4.18 -1.70
CA GLY A 119 15.79 3.43 -2.55
C GLY A 119 14.51 3.05 -1.81
N GLY A 120 13.42 2.92 -2.57
CA GLY A 120 12.15 2.44 -2.04
C GLY A 120 11.34 1.77 -3.13
N LYS A 121 10.40 0.92 -2.73
CA LYS A 121 9.50 0.21 -3.64
C LYS A 121 8.04 0.58 -3.36
N VAL A 122 7.30 0.80 -4.42
CA VAL A 122 5.84 0.97 -4.38
C VAL A 122 5.22 -0.18 -5.15
N ILE A 123 4.42 -0.98 -4.47
CA ILE A 123 3.73 -2.14 -5.03
C ILE A 123 2.23 -1.86 -4.99
N THR A 124 1.61 -1.78 -6.16
CA THR A 124 0.17 -1.58 -6.27
C THR A 124 -0.52 -2.86 -6.68
N VAL A 125 -1.47 -3.29 -5.86
CA VAL A 125 -2.31 -4.45 -6.14
C VAL A 125 -3.66 -3.95 -6.65
N VAL A 126 -3.99 -4.32 -7.87
CA VAL A 126 -5.25 -3.98 -8.54
C VAL A 126 -5.98 -5.25 -8.92
N GLU A 127 -7.30 -5.19 -8.99
CA GLU A 127 -8.07 -6.29 -9.54
C GLU A 127 -7.78 -6.43 -11.04
N ASP A 128 -7.46 -7.66 -11.44
CA ASP A 128 -7.34 -8.01 -12.85
C ASP A 128 -8.74 -8.32 -13.35
N ASP A 129 -9.17 -7.66 -14.42
CA ASP A 129 -10.47 -7.97 -15.00
C ASP A 129 -10.39 -9.35 -15.65
N GLU A 130 -11.15 -10.27 -15.13
CA GLU A 130 -11.57 -11.39 -15.94
C GLU A 130 -12.27 -10.80 -17.18
N LYS A 131 -11.76 -11.14 -18.34
CA LYS A 131 -12.32 -10.69 -19.63
C LYS A 131 -13.73 -11.24 -19.77
N ASP A 132 -14.71 -10.50 -19.27
CA ASP A 132 -16.07 -10.63 -19.72
C ASP A 132 -16.13 -10.04 -21.13
N GLU A 133 -16.10 -10.90 -22.13
CA GLU A 133 -16.12 -10.52 -23.55
C GLU A 133 -17.42 -9.79 -23.96
N GLU A 134 -18.41 -9.69 -23.06
CA GLU A 134 -19.71 -9.07 -23.31
C GLU A 134 -19.94 -7.71 -22.62
N ALA A 135 -19.02 -7.23 -21.80
CA ALA A 135 -19.20 -5.94 -21.13
C ALA A 135 -18.59 -4.80 -21.93
N GLU A 136 -19.41 -4.04 -22.60
CA GLU A 136 -19.06 -2.76 -23.22
C GLU A 136 -18.40 -1.83 -22.19
N LYS A 137 -17.07 -1.64 -22.28
CA LYS A 137 -16.27 -0.60 -21.60
C LYS A 137 -16.29 -0.55 -20.07
N VAL A 138 -16.10 -1.64 -19.38
CA VAL A 138 -15.61 -1.55 -18.00
C VAL A 138 -14.11 -1.25 -18.04
N VAL A 139 -13.72 -0.04 -17.66
CA VAL A 139 -12.30 0.33 -17.58
C VAL A 139 -11.73 -0.31 -16.30
N SER A 140 -10.85 -1.28 -16.48
CA SER A 140 -10.25 -2.03 -15.39
C SER A 140 -9.45 -1.18 -14.40
N GLU A 141 -9.32 -1.63 -13.16
CA GLU A 141 -8.43 -1.00 -12.19
C GLU A 141 -7.00 -0.95 -12.71
N GLY A 142 -6.52 -2.02 -13.35
CA GLY A 142 -5.21 -2.07 -13.98
C GLY A 142 -5.02 -1.00 -15.04
N SER A 143 -6.02 -0.77 -15.89
CA SER A 143 -5.99 0.30 -16.90
C SER A 143 -6.01 1.69 -16.29
N LYS A 144 -6.78 1.90 -15.21
CA LYS A 144 -6.79 3.16 -14.46
C LYS A 144 -5.43 3.44 -13.84
N MET A 145 -4.82 2.43 -13.22
CA MET A 145 -3.49 2.56 -12.62
C MET A 145 -2.44 2.89 -13.69
N LYS A 146 -2.45 2.23 -14.83
CA LYS A 146 -1.56 2.57 -15.96
C LYS A 146 -1.71 4.02 -16.39
N ARG A 147 -2.93 4.57 -16.40
CA ARG A 147 -3.16 5.99 -16.74
C ARG A 147 -2.59 6.94 -15.68
N ILE A 148 -2.70 6.60 -14.39
CA ILE A 148 -2.09 7.39 -13.30
C ILE A 148 -0.57 7.40 -13.49
N LEU A 149 0.04 6.23 -13.63
CA LEU A 149 1.48 6.09 -13.80
C LEU A 149 1.98 6.77 -15.08
N GLY A 150 1.21 6.68 -16.18
CA GLY A 150 1.53 7.36 -17.43
C GLY A 150 1.57 8.90 -17.31
N ARG A 151 0.68 9.48 -16.49
CA ARG A 151 0.72 10.93 -16.20
C ARG A 151 1.95 11.35 -15.37
N LEU A 152 2.52 10.42 -14.64
CA LEU A 152 3.71 10.62 -13.82
C LEU A 152 4.99 10.18 -14.55
N GLU A 153 4.87 9.76 -15.81
CA GLU A 153 5.99 9.22 -16.59
C GLU A 153 6.69 8.02 -15.94
N ILE A 154 5.93 7.24 -15.17
CA ILE A 154 6.42 6.04 -14.49
C ILE A 154 6.06 4.81 -15.32
N THR A 155 7.08 4.00 -15.63
CA THR A 155 6.89 2.69 -16.25
C THR A 155 6.84 1.61 -15.17
N PRO A 156 5.68 0.99 -14.93
CA PRO A 156 5.59 -0.07 -13.93
C PRO A 156 6.22 -1.36 -14.41
N VAL A 157 6.79 -2.10 -13.48
CA VAL A 157 7.21 -3.48 -13.69
C VAL A 157 6.16 -4.40 -13.07
N ARG A 158 5.73 -5.41 -13.82
CA ARG A 158 4.82 -6.42 -13.27
C ARG A 158 5.54 -7.21 -12.19
N PHE A 159 4.90 -7.33 -11.05
CA PHE A 159 5.40 -8.19 -9.98
C PHE A 159 4.94 -9.62 -10.27
N GLU A 160 5.90 -10.50 -10.48
CA GLU A 160 5.67 -11.94 -10.66
C GLU A 160 6.24 -12.65 -9.44
N PRO A 161 5.37 -13.13 -8.53
CA PRO A 161 5.82 -13.72 -7.27
C PRO A 161 6.43 -15.11 -7.43
N PHE A 162 6.29 -15.71 -8.59
CA PHE A 162 6.78 -17.06 -8.89
C PHE A 162 7.38 -17.10 -10.29
N ASP A 163 8.66 -17.19 -10.34
CA ASP A 163 9.40 -17.76 -11.46
C ASP A 163 9.78 -19.20 -11.14
#